data_2c32d858fdfa3180c05798ff89c66522
#
_entry.id   2c32d858fdfa3180c05798ff89c66522
#
_cell.length_a   1.000
_cell.length_b   1.000
_cell.length_c   1.000
_cell.angle_alpha   90.00
_cell.angle_beta   90.00
_cell.angle_gamma   90.00
#
_symmetry.space_group_name_H-M   'P 1'
#
loop_
_entity.id
_entity.type
_entity.pdbx_description
1 polymer ?
#
loop_
_entity_poly.entity_id
_entity_poly.type
_entity_poly.pdbx_seq_one_letter_code
_entity_poly.pdbx_strand_id
1 'polypeptide(L)'
;MAKKKSDIKSKKQNNSNFLPNMKKSYIEDVVPSLVSRFSYSNNLEVPKLTGISLNMGIGDAKVNSKSLDSAVEELAAISGQKPIITKSKSDISNFKIRKGFPVGCKVTLRSTKMYEFFERLVCIALPRSRDFRGLSFKSFDGRGNYNFGIKEQIIFTEIDYDKIQSIRGMNITITTSAKTDDEAYELLKMFGLPLREKPVKQEGVEVV
;
A
#
# COMPACT_ATOMS: atom_id res chain seq x y z
N MET A 1 -21.13 -8.65 43.27
CA MET A 1 -20.79 -7.85 42.04
C MET A 1 -19.32 -7.39 41.92
N ALA A 2 -18.39 -7.94 42.69
CA ALA A 2 -16.96 -7.52 42.69
C ALA A 2 -16.00 -8.42 41.90
N LYS A 3 -16.41 -9.62 41.45
CA LYS A 3 -15.55 -10.57 40.72
C LYS A 3 -15.43 -10.36 39.19
N LYS A 4 -16.25 -9.48 38.58
CA LYS A 4 -16.19 -9.21 37.11
C LYS A 4 -15.26 -8.06 36.69
N LYS A 5 -14.63 -7.33 37.64
CA LYS A 5 -13.70 -6.22 37.32
C LYS A 5 -12.23 -6.62 37.32
N SER A 6 -11.85 -7.79 37.82
CA SER A 6 -10.47 -8.28 37.82
C SER A 6 -10.05 -8.92 36.49
N ASP A 7 -11.02 -9.51 35.75
CA ASP A 7 -10.68 -10.23 34.50
C ASP A 7 -10.47 -9.34 33.28
N ILE A 8 -10.80 -8.05 33.39
CA ILE A 8 -10.60 -7.08 32.27
C ILE A 8 -9.21 -6.45 32.31
N LYS A 9 -8.50 -6.50 33.45
CA LYS A 9 -7.15 -5.94 33.59
C LYS A 9 -6.03 -6.86 33.13
N SER A 10 -6.25 -8.16 33.02
CA SER A 10 -5.21 -9.14 32.67
C SER A 10 -4.99 -9.32 31.15
N LYS A 11 -5.83 -8.75 30.29
CA LYS A 11 -5.68 -8.84 28.83
C LYS A 11 -4.91 -7.69 28.16
N LYS A 12 -4.33 -6.77 28.93
CA LYS A 12 -3.55 -5.61 28.40
C LYS A 12 -2.03 -5.75 28.48
N GLN A 13 -1.50 -6.89 28.87
CA GLN A 13 -0.06 -7.11 28.97
C GLN A 13 0.36 -8.30 28.13
N ASN A 14 0.43 -8.14 26.84
CA ASN A 14 1.33 -8.89 25.94
C ASN A 14 1.43 -8.15 24.60
N ASN A 15 1.71 -6.86 24.62
CA ASN A 15 2.38 -6.24 23.51
C ASN A 15 3.89 -6.40 23.73
N SER A 16 4.39 -7.63 23.53
CA SER A 16 5.79 -7.84 23.19
C SER A 16 6.05 -6.90 22.01
N ASN A 17 7.17 -6.16 22.04
CA ASN A 17 7.64 -5.28 20.97
C ASN A 17 7.94 -6.10 19.71
N PHE A 18 6.87 -6.62 19.06
CA PHE A 18 7.00 -7.31 17.79
C PHE A 18 7.40 -6.28 16.74
N LEU A 19 8.66 -6.30 16.37
CA LEU A 19 9.15 -5.52 15.24
C LEU A 19 8.97 -6.35 13.97
N PRO A 20 8.21 -5.87 12.97
CA PRO A 20 8.13 -6.50 11.66
C PRO A 20 9.52 -6.65 11.04
N ASN A 21 9.77 -7.74 10.30
CA ASN A 21 11.06 -8.00 9.68
C ASN A 21 11.51 -6.85 8.77
N MET A 22 10.60 -6.32 7.95
CA MET A 22 10.89 -5.17 7.09
C MET A 22 11.30 -3.91 7.86
N LYS A 23 10.79 -3.72 9.08
CA LYS A 23 11.22 -2.59 9.93
C LYS A 23 12.61 -2.82 10.52
N LYS A 24 12.97 -4.07 10.81
CA LYS A 24 14.33 -4.43 11.24
C LYS A 24 15.33 -4.18 10.10
N SER A 25 15.05 -4.74 8.91
CA SER A 25 15.88 -4.53 7.73
C SER A 25 16.01 -3.05 7.37
N TYR A 26 14.96 -2.24 7.58
CA TYR A 26 15.07 -0.79 7.41
C TYR A 26 16.16 -0.18 8.30
N ILE A 27 16.19 -0.54 9.58
CA ILE A 27 17.12 0.03 10.56
C ILE A 27 18.55 -0.49 10.34
N GLU A 28 18.69 -1.80 10.06
CA GLU A 28 19.98 -2.49 10.01
C GLU A 28 20.67 -2.33 8.65
N ASP A 29 19.93 -2.38 7.55
CA ASP A 29 20.50 -2.44 6.19
C ASP A 29 20.22 -1.16 5.38
N VAL A 30 18.97 -0.68 5.38
CA VAL A 30 18.54 0.39 4.47
C VAL A 30 19.08 1.75 4.90
N VAL A 31 19.00 2.08 6.20
CA VAL A 31 19.47 3.37 6.72
C VAL A 31 20.96 3.59 6.48
N PRO A 32 21.87 2.65 6.83
CA PRO A 32 23.31 2.84 6.56
C PRO A 32 23.63 2.99 5.07
N SER A 33 22.94 2.21 4.23
CA SER A 33 23.15 2.24 2.78
C SER A 33 22.70 3.55 2.14
N LEU A 34 21.57 4.11 2.57
CA LEU A 34 21.07 5.41 2.09
C LEU A 34 21.96 6.56 2.58
N VAL A 35 22.43 6.52 3.83
CA VAL A 35 23.35 7.53 4.37
C VAL A 35 24.65 7.57 3.57
N SER A 36 25.22 6.40 3.24
CA SER A 36 26.45 6.34 2.44
C SER A 36 26.25 6.86 1.01
N ARG A 37 25.05 6.65 0.42
CA ARG A 37 24.77 7.01 -0.97
C ARG A 37 24.41 8.49 -1.17
N PHE A 38 23.60 9.03 -0.27
CA PHE A 38 23.10 10.42 -0.37
C PHE A 38 23.76 11.39 0.59
N SER A 39 24.71 10.93 1.42
CA SER A 39 25.49 11.75 2.35
C SER A 39 24.63 12.63 3.27
N TYR A 40 23.59 12.03 3.87
CA TYR A 40 22.73 12.76 4.81
C TYR A 40 23.49 13.19 6.05
N SER A 41 23.25 14.42 6.50
CA SER A 41 23.87 14.99 7.72
C SER A 41 23.30 14.36 8.99
N ASN A 42 22.06 13.90 8.96
CA ASN A 42 21.37 13.34 10.11
C ASN A 42 20.58 12.08 9.72
N ASN A 43 20.63 11.06 10.57
CA ASN A 43 19.87 9.82 10.38
C ASN A 43 18.33 10.05 10.33
N LEU A 44 17.82 11.16 10.88
CA LEU A 44 16.41 11.52 10.83
C LEU A 44 15.95 12.05 9.46
N GLU A 45 16.89 12.49 8.62
CA GLU A 45 16.59 12.92 7.24
C GLU A 45 16.39 11.73 6.29
N VAL A 46 16.89 10.56 6.66
CA VAL A 46 16.79 9.35 5.83
C VAL A 46 15.32 9.07 5.53
N PRO A 47 14.96 8.89 4.25
CA PRO A 47 13.59 8.63 3.84
C PRO A 47 13.06 7.33 4.45
N LYS A 48 11.80 7.37 4.87
CA LYS A 48 11.08 6.23 5.46
C LYS A 48 9.69 6.08 4.87
N LEU A 49 9.10 4.90 5.00
CA LEU A 49 7.70 4.68 4.66
C LEU A 49 6.83 5.39 5.70
N THR A 50 5.89 6.21 5.23
CA THR A 50 4.97 7.00 6.07
C THR A 50 3.59 6.36 6.12
N GLY A 51 3.14 5.79 5.01
CA GLY A 51 1.84 5.14 4.91
C GLY A 51 1.66 4.37 3.61
N ILE A 52 0.75 3.41 3.63
CA ILE A 52 0.27 2.72 2.43
C ILE A 52 -1.24 2.89 2.36
N SER A 53 -1.72 3.42 1.25
CA SER A 53 -3.14 3.61 1.00
C SER A 53 -3.62 2.62 -0.05
N LEU A 54 -4.63 1.84 0.30
CA LEU A 54 -5.30 0.90 -0.59
C LEU A 54 -6.65 1.47 -0.99
N ASN A 55 -6.99 1.42 -2.26
CA ASN A 55 -8.26 1.90 -2.78
C ASN A 55 -8.83 0.91 -3.79
N MET A 56 -10.10 0.56 -3.62
CA MET A 56 -10.89 -0.20 -4.58
C MET A 56 -12.06 0.65 -5.08
N GLY A 57 -12.08 0.93 -6.38
CA GLY A 57 -13.22 1.58 -7.03
C GLY A 57 -14.25 0.54 -7.44
N ILE A 58 -15.54 0.80 -7.13
CA ILE A 58 -16.64 -0.12 -7.43
C ILE A 58 -17.69 0.63 -8.21
N GLY A 59 -17.66 0.48 -9.55
CA GLY A 59 -18.58 1.15 -10.45
C GLY A 59 -20.04 0.72 -10.23
N ASP A 60 -20.25 -0.53 -9.88
CA ASP A 60 -21.58 -1.14 -9.71
C ASP A 60 -22.17 -0.96 -8.30
N ALA A 61 -21.44 -0.32 -7.37
CA ALA A 61 -21.89 -0.11 -5.99
C ALA A 61 -23.23 0.62 -5.88
N LYS A 62 -23.59 1.42 -6.88
CA LYS A 62 -24.87 2.14 -6.97
C LYS A 62 -26.07 1.24 -7.26
N VAL A 63 -25.85 0.13 -7.97
CA VAL A 63 -26.90 -0.81 -8.39
C VAL A 63 -26.96 -2.00 -7.44
N ASN A 64 -25.80 -2.46 -7.00
CA ASN A 64 -25.66 -3.65 -6.16
C ASN A 64 -24.88 -3.33 -4.89
N SER A 65 -25.56 -3.09 -3.77
CA SER A 65 -24.94 -2.86 -2.46
C SER A 65 -24.14 -4.06 -1.97
N LYS A 66 -24.57 -5.29 -2.30
CA LYS A 66 -23.84 -6.51 -1.92
C LYS A 66 -22.42 -6.56 -2.51
N SER A 67 -22.25 -6.01 -3.72
CA SER A 67 -20.96 -5.88 -4.38
C SER A 67 -19.99 -4.97 -3.60
N LEU A 68 -20.51 -3.92 -2.97
CA LEU A 68 -19.74 -3.05 -2.11
C LEU A 68 -19.35 -3.75 -0.80
N ASP A 69 -20.31 -4.43 -0.16
CA ASP A 69 -20.09 -5.12 1.11
C ASP A 69 -19.03 -6.22 0.94
N SER A 70 -19.12 -7.01 -0.15
CA SER A 70 -18.09 -8.00 -0.50
C SER A 70 -16.69 -7.36 -0.66
N ALA A 71 -16.59 -6.23 -1.37
CA ALA A 71 -15.30 -5.55 -1.52
C ALA A 71 -14.75 -4.98 -0.21
N VAL A 72 -15.63 -4.54 0.70
CA VAL A 72 -15.23 -4.10 2.04
C VAL A 72 -14.69 -5.26 2.85
N GLU A 73 -15.32 -6.44 2.79
CA GLU A 73 -14.85 -7.65 3.46
C GLU A 73 -13.50 -8.13 2.88
N GLU A 74 -13.36 -8.18 1.56
CA GLU A 74 -12.13 -8.52 0.87
C GLU A 74 -10.98 -7.59 1.27
N LEU A 75 -11.21 -6.27 1.22
CA LEU A 75 -10.20 -5.29 1.60
C LEU A 75 -9.88 -5.34 3.10
N ALA A 76 -10.85 -5.68 3.96
CA ALA A 76 -10.63 -5.90 5.39
C ALA A 76 -9.75 -7.12 5.65
N ALA A 77 -9.97 -8.21 4.91
CA ALA A 77 -9.14 -9.42 4.99
C ALA A 77 -7.68 -9.13 4.60
N ILE A 78 -7.47 -8.44 3.45
CA ILE A 78 -6.13 -8.07 2.97
C ILE A 78 -5.39 -7.15 3.94
N SER A 79 -6.07 -6.12 4.44
CA SER A 79 -5.43 -5.05 5.23
C SER A 79 -5.36 -5.32 6.73
N GLY A 80 -6.17 -6.26 7.24
CA GLY A 80 -6.35 -6.47 8.67
C GLY A 80 -6.95 -5.26 9.40
N GLN A 81 -7.65 -4.38 8.67
CA GLN A 81 -8.26 -3.16 9.18
C GLN A 81 -9.58 -2.88 8.47
N LYS A 82 -10.60 -2.43 9.21
CA LYS A 82 -11.91 -2.09 8.62
C LYS A 82 -11.79 -0.95 7.61
N PRO A 83 -12.19 -1.14 6.35
CA PRO A 83 -12.18 -0.10 5.32
C PRO A 83 -13.22 0.98 5.56
N ILE A 84 -12.95 2.16 5.00
CA ILE A 84 -13.92 3.27 4.94
C ILE A 84 -14.56 3.26 3.57
N ILE A 85 -15.89 3.30 3.53
CA ILE A 85 -16.65 3.46 2.29
C ILE A 85 -16.49 4.89 1.80
N THR A 86 -16.04 5.05 0.57
CA THR A 86 -15.87 6.35 -0.09
C THR A 86 -17.15 6.72 -0.82
N LYS A 87 -17.62 7.95 -0.60
CA LYS A 87 -18.85 8.50 -1.20
C LYS A 87 -18.50 9.60 -2.19
N SER A 88 -19.34 9.73 -3.23
CA SER A 88 -19.20 10.82 -4.20
C SER A 88 -19.40 12.18 -3.54
N LYS A 89 -18.55 13.15 -3.91
CA LYS A 89 -18.64 14.54 -3.43
C LYS A 89 -19.58 15.41 -4.25
N SER A 90 -19.75 15.10 -5.53
CA SER A 90 -20.55 15.85 -6.50
C SER A 90 -21.44 14.93 -7.32
N ASP A 91 -22.43 15.52 -7.97
CA ASP A 91 -23.29 14.85 -8.96
C ASP A 91 -22.54 14.76 -10.29
N ILE A 92 -22.53 13.57 -10.90
CA ILE A 92 -21.92 13.33 -12.21
C ILE A 92 -22.94 12.60 -13.08
N SER A 93 -23.61 13.35 -13.98
CA SER A 93 -24.70 12.84 -14.80
C SER A 93 -24.26 11.73 -15.76
N ASN A 94 -23.08 11.86 -16.38
CA ASN A 94 -22.56 10.87 -17.32
C ASN A 94 -22.39 9.48 -16.68
N PHE A 95 -22.02 9.42 -15.40
CA PHE A 95 -21.91 8.15 -14.66
C PHE A 95 -23.16 7.81 -13.85
N LYS A 96 -24.21 8.61 -13.94
CA LYS A 96 -25.45 8.45 -13.15
C LYS A 96 -25.16 8.36 -11.64
N ILE A 97 -24.20 9.16 -11.15
CA ILE A 97 -23.79 9.22 -9.75
C ILE A 97 -24.34 10.50 -9.14
N ARG A 98 -24.98 10.38 -7.97
CA ARG A 98 -25.41 11.50 -7.14
C ARG A 98 -24.51 11.69 -5.95
N LYS A 99 -24.44 12.90 -5.41
CA LYS A 99 -23.74 13.23 -4.17
C LYS A 99 -24.16 12.29 -3.05
N GLY A 100 -23.17 11.74 -2.34
CA GLY A 100 -23.40 10.81 -1.23
C GLY A 100 -23.49 9.33 -1.67
N PHE A 101 -23.53 9.01 -2.96
CA PHE A 101 -23.52 7.60 -3.39
C PHE A 101 -22.18 6.93 -3.08
N PRO A 102 -22.20 5.67 -2.61
CA PRO A 102 -20.98 4.90 -2.41
C PRO A 102 -20.34 4.57 -3.76
N VAL A 103 -19.03 4.79 -3.88
CA VAL A 103 -18.27 4.59 -5.13
C VAL A 103 -17.08 3.66 -4.96
N GLY A 104 -16.77 3.27 -3.73
CA GLY A 104 -15.65 2.37 -3.44
C GLY A 104 -15.32 2.29 -1.96
N CYS A 105 -14.18 1.67 -1.67
CA CYS A 105 -13.65 1.56 -0.31
C CYS A 105 -12.15 1.88 -0.28
N LYS A 106 -11.69 2.39 0.87
CA LYS A 106 -10.31 2.82 1.09
C LYS A 106 -9.82 2.40 2.46
N VAL A 107 -8.54 2.02 2.55
CA VAL A 107 -7.81 1.82 3.81
C VAL A 107 -6.49 2.57 3.74
N THR A 108 -6.05 3.10 4.87
CA THR A 108 -4.69 3.65 5.03
C THR A 108 -3.99 2.92 6.16
N LEU A 109 -2.89 2.27 5.83
CA LEU A 109 -2.05 1.52 6.77
C LEU A 109 -0.87 2.37 7.22
N ARG A 110 -0.52 2.25 8.51
CA ARG A 110 0.63 2.93 9.13
C ARG A 110 1.32 2.02 10.13
N SER A 111 2.54 2.38 10.52
CA SER A 111 3.33 1.69 11.53
C SER A 111 3.47 0.18 11.25
N THR A 112 3.26 -0.69 12.22
CA THR A 112 3.46 -2.14 12.13
C THR A 112 2.68 -2.77 10.99
N LYS A 113 1.36 -2.50 10.88
CA LYS A 113 0.50 -3.03 9.81
C LYS A 113 0.95 -2.64 8.41
N MET A 114 1.55 -1.47 8.26
CA MET A 114 2.10 -1.01 6.99
C MET A 114 3.28 -1.87 6.54
N TYR A 115 4.24 -2.15 7.44
CA TYR A 115 5.40 -2.99 7.13
C TYR A 115 5.01 -4.45 6.88
N GLU A 116 4.09 -5.00 7.66
CA GLU A 116 3.57 -6.35 7.46
C GLU A 116 2.85 -6.50 6.11
N PHE A 117 2.01 -5.53 5.76
CA PHE A 117 1.36 -5.52 4.45
C PHE A 117 2.39 -5.37 3.32
N PHE A 118 3.39 -4.51 3.48
CA PHE A 118 4.43 -4.31 2.49
C PHE A 118 5.25 -5.58 2.26
N GLU A 119 5.61 -6.29 3.33
CA GLU A 119 6.31 -7.58 3.25
C GLU A 119 5.50 -8.60 2.44
N ARG A 120 4.21 -8.77 2.76
CA ARG A 120 3.32 -9.68 2.02
C ARG A 120 3.15 -9.27 0.57
N LEU A 121 3.05 -7.98 0.31
CA LEU A 121 2.94 -7.44 -1.05
C LEU A 121 4.16 -7.81 -1.90
N VAL A 122 5.38 -7.57 -1.38
CA VAL A 122 6.63 -7.80 -2.12
C VAL A 122 6.94 -9.29 -2.24
N CYS A 123 6.84 -10.05 -1.14
CA CYS A 123 7.29 -11.44 -1.09
C CYS A 123 6.25 -12.43 -1.65
N ILE A 124 4.96 -12.13 -1.53
CA ILE A 124 3.89 -13.09 -1.87
C ILE A 124 3.03 -12.59 -3.03
N ALA A 125 2.44 -11.40 -2.91
CA ALA A 125 1.41 -10.94 -3.84
C ALA A 125 1.96 -10.61 -5.22
N LEU A 126 3.04 -9.83 -5.33
CA LEU A 126 3.62 -9.45 -6.61
C LEU A 126 4.14 -10.64 -7.43
N PRO A 127 4.86 -11.63 -6.86
CA PRO A 127 5.30 -12.81 -7.61
C PRO A 127 4.15 -13.69 -8.12
N ARG A 128 3.00 -13.68 -7.44
CA ARG A 128 1.80 -14.43 -7.85
C ARG A 128 1.00 -13.75 -8.97
N SER A 129 1.29 -12.49 -9.27
CA SER A 129 0.60 -11.78 -10.33
C SER A 129 0.97 -12.36 -11.69
N ARG A 130 -0.05 -12.66 -12.51
CA ARG A 130 0.17 -13.09 -13.90
C ARG A 130 0.82 -11.94 -14.68
N ASP A 131 1.74 -12.28 -15.59
CA ASP A 131 2.42 -11.32 -16.47
C ASP A 131 3.16 -10.17 -15.73
N PHE A 132 3.61 -10.43 -14.50
CA PHE A 132 4.37 -9.44 -13.77
C PHE A 132 5.74 -9.20 -14.44
N ARG A 133 5.92 -7.99 -14.99
CA ARG A 133 7.15 -7.57 -15.68
C ARG A 133 7.94 -6.50 -14.91
N GLY A 134 7.69 -6.36 -13.63
CA GLY A 134 8.26 -5.28 -12.80
C GLY A 134 7.45 -3.99 -12.85
N LEU A 135 7.59 -3.19 -11.80
CA LEU A 135 6.89 -1.93 -11.60
C LEU A 135 7.60 -0.79 -12.31
N SER A 136 6.85 0.11 -12.96
CA SER A 136 7.39 1.19 -13.78
C SER A 136 7.98 2.31 -12.93
N PHE A 137 9.15 2.84 -13.31
CA PHE A 137 9.72 4.05 -12.71
C PHE A 137 8.82 5.30 -12.91
N LYS A 138 8.04 5.36 -13.98
CA LYS A 138 7.16 6.51 -14.28
C LYS A 138 5.98 6.66 -13.32
N SER A 139 5.81 5.74 -12.38
CA SER A 139 4.71 5.74 -11.40
C SER A 139 5.01 6.53 -10.12
N PHE A 140 6.15 7.21 -10.05
CA PHE A 140 6.43 8.21 -9.03
C PHE A 140 5.69 9.52 -9.33
N ASP A 141 5.38 10.29 -8.29
CA ASP A 141 4.59 11.53 -8.39
C ASP A 141 5.42 12.83 -8.43
N GLY A 142 6.75 12.73 -8.47
CA GLY A 142 7.68 13.87 -8.39
C GLY A 142 7.98 14.32 -6.96
N ARG A 143 7.35 13.71 -5.95
CA ARG A 143 7.52 14.02 -4.53
C ARG A 143 7.88 12.79 -3.69
N GLY A 144 8.41 11.77 -4.33
CA GLY A 144 8.84 10.56 -3.67
C GLY A 144 7.72 9.59 -3.26
N ASN A 145 6.48 9.77 -3.70
CA ASN A 145 5.43 8.79 -3.49
C ASN A 145 5.29 7.89 -4.72
N TYR A 146 4.91 6.64 -4.49
CA TYR A 146 4.79 5.65 -5.54
C TYR A 146 3.37 5.11 -5.65
N ASN A 147 2.80 5.11 -6.87
CA ASN A 147 1.45 4.68 -7.14
C ASN A 147 1.41 3.59 -8.20
N PHE A 148 0.73 2.50 -7.93
CA PHE A 148 0.51 1.46 -8.93
C PHE A 148 -0.82 0.75 -8.72
N GLY A 149 -1.32 0.13 -9.79
CA GLY A 149 -2.56 -0.65 -9.79
C GLY A 149 -2.28 -2.13 -9.91
N ILE A 150 -3.05 -2.91 -9.18
CA ILE A 150 -3.14 -4.36 -9.32
C ILE A 150 -4.46 -4.66 -10.02
N LYS A 151 -4.42 -5.51 -11.04
CA LYS A 151 -5.62 -5.85 -11.85
C LYS A 151 -6.56 -6.81 -11.12
N GLU A 152 -6.01 -7.71 -10.32
CA GLU A 152 -6.73 -8.81 -9.71
C GLU A 152 -6.43 -8.88 -8.20
N GLN A 153 -7.46 -8.84 -7.36
CA GLN A 153 -7.30 -8.97 -5.90
C GLN A 153 -6.91 -10.40 -5.48
N ILE A 154 -7.10 -11.38 -6.35
CA ILE A 154 -6.85 -12.81 -6.07
C ILE A 154 -5.39 -13.12 -5.77
N ILE A 155 -4.46 -12.24 -6.12
CA ILE A 155 -3.04 -12.41 -5.82
C ILE A 155 -2.74 -12.47 -4.32
N PHE A 156 -3.64 -11.92 -3.49
CA PHE A 156 -3.52 -11.99 -2.04
C PHE A 156 -4.03 -13.31 -1.50
N THR A 157 -3.22 -13.97 -0.66
CA THR A 157 -3.54 -15.29 -0.08
C THR A 157 -4.66 -15.26 0.94
N GLU A 158 -4.96 -14.08 1.48
CA GLU A 158 -6.00 -13.86 2.47
C GLU A 158 -7.42 -13.91 1.90
N ILE A 159 -7.52 -13.90 0.57
CA ILE A 159 -8.81 -13.94 -0.13
C ILE A 159 -9.14 -15.38 -0.49
N ASP A 160 -10.32 -15.80 -0.08
CA ASP A 160 -10.91 -17.08 -0.42
C ASP A 160 -11.54 -17.00 -1.82
N TYR A 161 -11.05 -17.80 -2.77
CA TYR A 161 -11.52 -17.76 -4.16
C TYR A 161 -13.02 -18.05 -4.29
N ASP A 162 -13.54 -18.95 -3.46
CA ASP A 162 -14.94 -19.38 -3.50
C ASP A 162 -15.93 -18.29 -3.03
N LYS A 163 -15.43 -17.28 -2.31
CA LYS A 163 -16.23 -16.16 -1.79
C LYS A 163 -16.23 -14.94 -2.68
N ILE A 164 -15.41 -14.93 -3.73
CA ILE A 164 -15.28 -13.79 -4.63
C ILE A 164 -16.49 -13.70 -5.54
N GLN A 165 -17.19 -12.58 -5.51
CA GLN A 165 -18.29 -12.30 -6.45
C GLN A 165 -17.82 -11.83 -7.82
N SER A 166 -16.74 -11.07 -7.87
CA SER A 166 -16.15 -10.54 -9.11
C SER A 166 -14.68 -10.18 -8.93
N ILE A 167 -13.90 -10.34 -9.98
CA ILE A 167 -12.51 -9.91 -10.03
C ILE A 167 -12.49 -8.39 -10.07
N ARG A 168 -11.72 -7.79 -9.15
CA ARG A 168 -11.59 -6.33 -9.03
C ARG A 168 -10.13 -5.93 -8.92
N GLY A 169 -9.81 -4.81 -9.56
CA GLY A 169 -8.53 -4.17 -9.38
C GLY A 169 -8.48 -3.32 -8.10
N MET A 170 -7.28 -3.07 -7.64
CA MET A 170 -7.03 -2.12 -6.55
C MET A 170 -5.85 -1.22 -6.87
N ASN A 171 -5.91 0.00 -6.38
CA ASN A 171 -4.81 0.94 -6.42
C ASN A 171 -4.07 0.95 -5.08
N ILE A 172 -2.75 0.89 -5.15
CA ILE A 172 -1.85 0.94 -4.00
C ILE A 172 -0.99 2.18 -4.14
N THR A 173 -1.05 3.04 -3.12
CA THR A 173 -0.22 4.23 -3.01
C THR A 173 0.72 4.05 -1.83
N ILE A 174 2.02 4.07 -2.09
CA ILE A 174 3.07 4.05 -1.06
C ILE A 174 3.54 5.48 -0.85
N THR A 175 3.33 5.98 0.36
CA THR A 175 3.76 7.33 0.74
C THR A 175 5.06 7.24 1.51
N THR A 176 6.05 8.00 1.08
CA THR A 176 7.37 8.08 1.74
C THR A 176 7.60 9.48 2.31
N SER A 177 8.69 9.64 3.04
CA SER A 177 9.17 10.96 3.48
C SER A 177 10.31 11.49 2.60
N ALA A 178 10.60 10.84 1.47
CA ALA A 178 11.61 11.28 0.52
C ALA A 178 11.25 12.64 -0.09
N LYS A 179 12.24 13.46 -0.36
CA LYS A 179 12.07 14.75 -1.02
C LYS A 179 12.07 14.62 -2.54
N THR A 180 12.78 13.63 -3.05
CA THR A 180 12.94 13.38 -4.47
C THR A 180 12.54 11.95 -4.84
N ASP A 181 12.17 11.72 -6.10
CA ASP A 181 11.83 10.40 -6.61
C ASP A 181 13.04 9.47 -6.61
N ASP A 182 14.25 10.00 -6.70
CA ASP A 182 15.49 9.23 -6.68
C ASP A 182 15.75 8.62 -5.31
N GLU A 183 15.56 9.39 -4.24
CA GLU A 183 15.64 8.87 -2.89
C GLU A 183 14.59 7.80 -2.62
N ALA A 184 13.35 8.03 -3.08
CA ALA A 184 12.26 7.07 -2.92
C ALA A 184 12.50 5.78 -3.74
N TYR A 185 13.06 5.90 -4.94
CA TYR A 185 13.40 4.75 -5.78
C TYR A 185 14.41 3.85 -5.09
N GLU A 186 15.49 4.43 -4.57
CA GLU A 186 16.52 3.64 -3.87
C GLU A 186 15.97 3.03 -2.58
N LEU A 187 15.17 3.79 -1.82
CA LEU A 187 14.49 3.27 -0.63
C LEU A 187 13.64 2.03 -0.97
N LEU A 188 12.77 2.12 -1.99
CA LEU A 188 11.88 1.02 -2.36
C LEU A 188 12.63 -0.15 -2.98
N LYS A 189 13.71 0.10 -3.73
CA LYS A 189 14.59 -0.93 -4.28
C LYS A 189 15.29 -1.72 -3.19
N MET A 190 15.79 -1.06 -2.14
CA MET A 190 16.42 -1.72 -0.99
C MET A 190 15.42 -2.54 -0.18
N PHE A 191 14.16 -2.14 -0.13
CA PHE A 191 13.09 -2.95 0.45
C PHE A 191 12.67 -4.16 -0.42
N GLY A 192 13.33 -4.34 -1.58
CA GLY A 192 13.06 -5.47 -2.46
C GLY A 192 11.86 -5.28 -3.40
N LEU A 193 11.33 -4.05 -3.54
CA LEU A 193 10.28 -3.81 -4.52
C LEU A 193 10.84 -3.99 -5.93
N PRO A 194 10.26 -4.85 -6.79
CA PRO A 194 10.77 -5.17 -8.12
C PRO A 194 10.49 -4.03 -9.12
N LEU A 195 11.25 -2.94 -8.97
CA LEU A 195 11.22 -1.79 -9.85
C LEU A 195 12.03 -2.06 -11.12
N ARG A 196 11.53 -1.62 -12.25
CA ARG A 196 12.30 -1.59 -13.50
C ARG A 196 13.42 -0.56 -13.37
N GLU A 197 14.55 -0.84 -14.01
CA GLU A 197 15.65 0.10 -14.06
C GLU A 197 15.23 1.43 -14.68
N LYS A 198 15.82 2.51 -14.16
CA LYS A 198 15.64 3.82 -14.75
C LYS A 198 16.18 3.78 -16.19
N PRO A 199 15.45 4.31 -17.17
CA PRO A 199 16.05 4.55 -18.46
C PRO A 199 17.24 5.47 -18.24
N VAL A 200 18.44 5.00 -18.60
CA VAL A 200 19.65 5.83 -18.60
C VAL A 200 19.37 6.98 -19.55
N LYS A 201 19.28 8.21 -19.03
CA LYS A 201 19.34 9.38 -19.89
C LYS A 201 20.71 9.32 -20.55
N GLN A 202 20.78 8.98 -21.82
CA GLN A 202 21.96 9.24 -22.63
C GLN A 202 22.09 10.76 -22.69
N GLU A 203 22.96 11.30 -21.83
CA GLU A 203 23.41 12.68 -21.97
C GLU A 203 24.17 12.77 -23.29
N GLY A 204 23.60 13.55 -24.21
CA GLY A 204 24.35 14.18 -25.31
C GLY A 204 24.80 13.26 -26.45
N VAL A 205 23.91 13.03 -27.39
CA VAL A 205 24.34 13.11 -28.82
C VAL A 205 23.52 14.26 -29.41
N GLU A 206 24.07 15.47 -29.31
CA GLU A 206 23.76 16.53 -30.29
C GLU A 206 24.22 16.00 -31.64
N VAL A 207 23.27 15.61 -32.47
CA VAL A 207 23.53 15.39 -33.91
C VAL A 207 23.59 16.78 -34.52
N VAL A 208 24.82 17.18 -34.86
CA VAL A 208 25.13 18.31 -35.74
C VAL A 208 24.64 18.01 -37.15
#